data_167ae16c2f737bec0e5a0c02d8bfce3f
#
_entry.id   167ae16c2f737bec0e5a0c02d8bfce3f
#
_cell.length_a   1.000
_cell.length_b   1.000
_cell.length_c   1.000
_cell.angle_alpha   90.00
_cell.angle_beta   90.00
_cell.angle_gamma   90.00
#
_symmetry.space_group_name_H-M   'P 1'
#
loop_
_entity.id
_entity.type
_entity.pdbx_description
1 polymer ?
#
loop_
_entity_poly.entity_id
_entity_poly.type
_entity_poly.pdbx_seq_one_letter_code
_entity_poly.pdbx_strand_id
1 'polypeptide(L)'
;MELSRRNFLRGALVGGAGFSLLGFDLTPAMAQLKELKIARATETRSTCPYCAVGCGVLIYTIGDKAKNVTPQVIHVEGDPDTPTNRGTLCPKGSSLEQDMLNPRRLTKPQVRRPGATEWQDISWDDALNEIARWTKKTRDDTFVEKDASGRTVNRCEGISFIGGCTDTNEFNYLVVKTMRGLGLVYLENQARV
;
A
#
# COMPACT_ATOMS: atom_id res chain seq x y z
N MET A 1 7.61 -25.62 18.67
CA MET A 1 6.21 -25.20 18.99
C MET A 1 6.25 -23.69 19.16
N GLU A 2 5.89 -22.95 18.13
CA GLU A 2 5.92 -21.47 18.19
C GLU A 2 4.68 -21.01 18.98
N LEU A 3 4.93 -20.34 20.08
CA LEU A 3 3.91 -19.68 20.88
C LEU A 3 3.47 -18.38 20.19
N SER A 4 2.47 -18.45 19.33
CA SER A 4 1.83 -17.24 18.85
C SER A 4 1.15 -16.50 20.03
N ARG A 5 1.07 -15.16 19.99
CA ARG A 5 0.36 -14.35 20.99
C ARG A 5 -1.05 -14.87 21.25
N ARG A 6 -1.73 -15.36 20.23
CA ARG A 6 -3.07 -15.96 20.31
C ARG A 6 -3.06 -17.27 21.08
N ASN A 7 -2.05 -18.14 20.87
CA ASN A 7 -1.91 -19.40 21.60
C ASN A 7 -1.47 -19.17 23.05
N PHE A 8 -0.66 -18.14 23.32
CA PHE A 8 -0.32 -17.71 24.67
C PHE A 8 -1.57 -17.24 25.42
N LEU A 9 -2.40 -16.39 24.82
CA LEU A 9 -3.64 -15.91 25.43
C LEU A 9 -4.67 -17.03 25.64
N ARG A 10 -4.77 -17.99 24.70
CA ARG A 10 -5.60 -19.20 24.87
C ARG A 10 -5.07 -20.06 26.00
N GLY A 11 -3.76 -20.26 26.08
CA GLY A 11 -3.11 -21.00 27.14
C GLY A 11 -3.30 -20.33 28.51
N ALA A 12 -3.27 -18.99 28.56
CA ALA A 12 -3.55 -18.22 29.78
C ALA A 12 -5.01 -18.36 30.24
N LEU A 13 -5.98 -18.42 29.30
CA LEU A 13 -7.38 -18.67 29.61
C LEU A 13 -7.61 -20.09 30.15
N VAL A 14 -6.97 -21.09 29.56
CA VAL A 14 -7.04 -22.49 30.02
C VAL A 14 -6.31 -22.63 31.36
N GLY A 15 -5.17 -21.99 31.53
CA GLY A 15 -4.45 -21.89 32.80
C GLY A 15 -5.28 -21.24 33.91
N GLY A 16 -6.04 -20.16 33.55
CA GLY A 16 -6.98 -19.48 34.44
C GLY A 16 -8.08 -20.41 34.97
N ALA A 17 -8.63 -21.30 34.13
CA ALA A 17 -9.58 -22.34 34.56
C ALA A 17 -8.95 -23.35 35.53
N GLY A 18 -7.68 -23.70 35.32
CA GLY A 18 -6.91 -24.56 36.25
C GLY A 18 -6.70 -23.89 37.61
N PHE A 19 -6.45 -22.59 37.66
CA PHE A 19 -6.31 -21.82 38.92
C PHE A 19 -7.63 -21.75 39.69
N SER A 20 -8.78 -21.67 39.02
CA SER A 20 -10.10 -21.70 39.66
C SER A 20 -10.38 -23.06 40.32
N LEU A 21 -9.89 -24.16 39.73
CA LEU A 21 -9.97 -25.51 40.32
C LEU A 21 -9.11 -25.65 41.60
N LEU A 22 -8.13 -24.77 41.79
CA LEU A 22 -7.30 -24.69 43.00
C LEU A 22 -7.86 -23.72 44.07
N GLY A 23 -9.09 -23.22 43.87
CA GLY A 23 -9.78 -22.33 44.81
C GLY A 23 -9.42 -20.84 44.70
N PHE A 24 -8.69 -20.43 43.66
CA PHE A 24 -8.42 -19.00 43.41
C PHE A 24 -9.57 -18.38 42.64
N ASP A 25 -10.21 -17.35 43.20
CA ASP A 25 -11.21 -16.54 42.49
C ASP A 25 -10.51 -15.55 41.56
N LEU A 26 -10.55 -15.83 40.25
CA LEU A 26 -10.00 -14.97 39.20
C LEU A 26 -11.00 -13.95 38.64
N THR A 27 -12.26 -14.00 39.10
CA THR A 27 -13.34 -13.12 38.61
C THR A 27 -12.97 -11.63 38.68
N PRO A 28 -12.38 -11.11 39.78
CA PRO A 28 -11.97 -9.70 39.82
C PRO A 28 -10.88 -9.34 38.84
N ALA A 29 -9.92 -10.25 38.59
CA ALA A 29 -8.86 -10.02 37.61
C ALA A 29 -9.38 -10.11 36.18
N MET A 30 -10.26 -11.06 35.90
CA MET A 30 -10.91 -11.20 34.58
C MET A 30 -11.83 -10.03 34.26
N ALA A 31 -12.52 -9.46 35.25
CA ALA A 31 -13.35 -8.27 35.06
C ALA A 31 -12.55 -7.00 34.71
N GLN A 32 -11.24 -6.96 35.02
CA GLN A 32 -10.34 -5.87 34.66
C GLN A 32 -9.67 -6.04 33.31
N LEU A 33 -9.75 -7.22 32.70
CA LEU A 33 -9.21 -7.48 31.36
C LEU A 33 -10.09 -6.77 30.32
N LYS A 34 -9.56 -5.69 29.75
CA LYS A 34 -10.20 -5.06 28.60
C LYS A 34 -10.14 -6.01 27.40
N GLU A 35 -11.26 -6.16 26.70
CA GLU A 35 -11.30 -6.86 25.44
C GLU A 35 -10.26 -6.25 24.48
N LEU A 36 -9.49 -7.10 23.80
CA LEU A 36 -8.51 -6.63 22.83
C LEU A 36 -9.22 -5.84 21.72
N LYS A 37 -8.62 -4.71 21.30
CA LYS A 37 -9.12 -3.86 20.22
C LYS A 37 -9.51 -4.65 18.96
N ILE A 38 -8.77 -5.72 18.68
CA ILE A 38 -8.93 -6.55 17.48
C ILE A 38 -9.82 -7.79 17.69
N ALA A 39 -10.37 -8.02 18.89
CA ALA A 39 -11.09 -9.27 19.21
C ALA A 39 -12.32 -9.50 18.32
N ARG A 40 -12.98 -8.42 17.87
CA ARG A 40 -14.15 -8.48 16.98
C ARG A 40 -13.86 -7.94 15.58
N ALA A 41 -12.59 -7.75 15.23
CA ALA A 41 -12.22 -7.23 13.93
C ALA A 41 -12.19 -8.34 12.87
N THR A 42 -12.49 -7.95 11.65
CA THR A 42 -12.23 -8.76 10.46
C THR A 42 -10.76 -8.60 10.09
N GLU A 43 -10.05 -9.70 9.98
CA GLU A 43 -8.66 -9.75 9.54
C GLU A 43 -8.58 -9.92 8.03
N THR A 44 -7.77 -9.10 7.39
CA THR A 44 -7.50 -9.18 5.95
C THR A 44 -5.99 -9.15 5.72
N ARG A 45 -5.48 -10.09 4.94
CA ARG A 45 -4.07 -10.14 4.55
C ARG A 45 -3.78 -9.20 3.40
N SER A 46 -2.65 -8.52 3.46
CA SER A 46 -2.19 -7.60 2.43
C SER A 46 -0.66 -7.55 2.40
N THR A 47 -0.12 -6.69 1.53
CA THR A 47 1.31 -6.47 1.39
C THR A 47 1.64 -5.01 1.67
N CYS A 48 2.74 -4.78 2.38
CA CYS A 48 3.25 -3.45 2.67
C CYS A 48 3.66 -2.73 1.36
N PRO A 49 3.23 -1.47 1.13
CA PRO A 49 3.48 -0.76 -0.12
C PRO A 49 4.83 -0.05 -0.20
N TYR A 50 5.66 -0.07 0.86
CA TYR A 50 6.82 0.84 0.95
C TYR A 50 8.07 0.39 0.22
N CYS A 51 8.30 -0.91 0.09
CA CYS A 51 9.49 -1.36 -0.62
C CYS A 51 9.34 -2.76 -1.22
N ALA A 52 10.27 -3.13 -2.10
CA ALA A 52 10.28 -4.41 -2.80
C ALA A 52 10.46 -5.64 -1.89
N VAL A 53 10.71 -5.46 -0.58
CA VAL A 53 10.73 -6.58 0.39
C VAL A 53 9.38 -7.28 0.42
N GLY A 54 8.27 -6.55 0.21
CA GLY A 54 6.95 -7.15 0.13
C GLY A 54 6.49 -7.80 1.43
N CYS A 55 6.76 -7.15 2.58
CA CYS A 55 6.32 -7.66 3.89
C CYS A 55 4.82 -7.89 3.91
N GLY A 56 4.41 -9.09 4.36
CA GLY A 56 3.00 -9.37 4.63
C GLY A 56 2.50 -8.60 5.84
N VAL A 57 1.29 -8.07 5.73
CA VAL A 57 0.60 -7.34 6.79
C VAL A 57 -0.79 -7.87 7.01
N LEU A 58 -1.25 -7.82 8.25
CA LEU A 58 -2.62 -8.08 8.67
C LEU A 58 -3.30 -6.74 8.91
N ILE A 59 -4.42 -6.52 8.23
CA ILE A 59 -5.24 -5.32 8.38
C ILE A 59 -6.51 -5.72 9.12
N TYR A 60 -6.75 -5.10 10.25
CA TYR A 60 -7.92 -5.32 11.08
C TYR A 60 -8.94 -4.21 10.86
N THR A 61 -10.16 -4.61 10.50
CA THR A 61 -11.27 -3.69 10.26
C THR A 61 -12.46 -4.03 11.15
N ILE A 62 -13.17 -2.99 11.58
CA ILE A 62 -14.51 -3.11 12.18
C ILE A 62 -15.53 -2.44 11.26
N GLY A 63 -16.76 -2.93 11.32
CA GLY A 63 -17.85 -2.48 10.46
C GLY A 63 -18.21 -3.52 9.41
N ASP A 64 -19.41 -3.39 8.87
CA ASP A 64 -19.96 -4.30 7.88
C ASP A 64 -20.90 -3.51 6.96
N LYS A 65 -20.54 -3.40 5.69
CA LYS A 65 -21.36 -2.70 4.68
C LYS A 65 -22.76 -3.34 4.51
N ALA A 66 -22.86 -4.65 4.70
CA ALA A 66 -24.15 -5.33 4.64
C ALA A 66 -25.11 -4.91 5.77
N LYS A 67 -24.55 -4.38 6.86
CA LYS A 67 -25.29 -3.82 8.00
C LYS A 67 -25.29 -2.29 8.01
N ASN A 68 -24.95 -1.64 6.88
CA ASN A 68 -24.82 -0.18 6.76
C ASN A 68 -23.81 0.45 7.73
N VAL A 69 -22.83 -0.31 8.20
CA VAL A 69 -21.72 0.20 9.02
C VAL A 69 -20.48 0.32 8.16
N THR A 70 -19.99 1.55 7.98
CA THR A 70 -18.77 1.80 7.19
C THR A 70 -17.57 1.10 7.83
N PRO A 71 -16.87 0.21 7.10
CA PRO A 71 -15.67 -0.43 7.60
C PRO A 71 -14.59 0.61 7.92
N GLN A 72 -13.97 0.46 9.08
CA GLN A 72 -12.84 1.29 9.52
C GLN A 72 -11.65 0.41 9.85
N VAL A 73 -10.47 0.81 9.38
CA VAL A 73 -9.20 0.20 9.81
C VAL A 73 -8.93 0.62 11.24
N ILE A 74 -8.65 -0.35 12.10
CA ILE A 74 -8.39 -0.11 13.53
C ILE A 74 -7.01 -0.54 13.96
N HIS A 75 -6.34 -1.39 13.17
CA HIS A 75 -4.99 -1.86 13.45
C HIS A 75 -4.35 -2.46 12.21
N VAL A 76 -3.02 -2.34 12.12
CA VAL A 76 -2.18 -3.02 11.12
C VAL A 76 -0.97 -3.60 11.83
N GLU A 77 -0.66 -4.87 11.55
CA GLU A 77 0.54 -5.54 12.05
C GLU A 77 1.16 -6.46 11.02
N GLY A 78 2.37 -6.96 11.28
CA GLY A 78 3.04 -7.92 10.39
C GLY A 78 2.38 -9.29 10.41
N ASP A 79 2.22 -9.89 9.24
CA ASP A 79 1.69 -11.24 9.09
C ASP A 79 2.76 -12.27 9.50
N PRO A 80 2.55 -13.04 10.58
CA PRO A 80 3.51 -14.05 11.03
C PRO A 80 3.63 -15.24 10.08
N ASP A 81 2.62 -15.49 9.25
CA ASP A 81 2.62 -16.59 8.30
C ASP A 81 3.37 -16.25 7.00
N THR A 82 3.65 -14.97 6.76
CA THR A 82 4.42 -14.55 5.59
C THR A 82 5.91 -14.85 5.78
N PRO A 83 6.52 -15.68 4.92
CA PRO A 83 7.91 -16.13 5.10
C PRO A 83 8.93 -14.98 5.00
N THR A 84 8.59 -13.89 4.31
CA THR A 84 9.48 -12.74 4.09
C THR A 84 9.81 -12.00 5.38
N ASN A 85 8.80 -11.68 6.19
CA ASN A 85 8.96 -10.85 7.39
C ASN A 85 8.55 -11.56 8.69
N ARG A 86 7.86 -12.69 8.63
CA ARG A 86 7.48 -13.50 9.80
C ARG A 86 6.88 -12.68 10.95
N GLY A 87 6.00 -11.74 10.62
CA GLY A 87 5.35 -10.84 11.58
C GLY A 87 6.17 -9.62 11.99
N THR A 88 7.42 -9.48 11.56
CA THR A 88 8.21 -8.27 11.85
C THR A 88 7.93 -7.17 10.82
N LEU A 89 7.96 -5.92 11.27
CA LEU A 89 7.85 -4.74 10.41
C LEU A 89 8.90 -3.71 10.79
N CYS A 90 9.41 -3.00 9.79
CA CYS A 90 10.21 -1.79 10.03
C CYS A 90 9.29 -0.64 10.48
N PRO A 91 9.84 0.49 10.97
CA PRO A 91 9.03 1.63 11.43
C PRO A 91 7.99 2.11 10.41
N LYS A 92 8.29 2.10 9.11
CA LYS A 92 7.32 2.49 8.05
C LYS A 92 6.13 1.52 7.99
N GLY A 93 6.40 0.21 7.99
CA GLY A 93 5.33 -0.80 7.99
C GLY A 93 4.50 -0.76 9.26
N SER A 94 5.11 -0.49 10.40
CA SER A 94 4.41 -0.36 11.69
C SER A 94 3.53 0.88 11.78
N SER A 95 3.80 1.93 10.98
CA SER A 95 3.02 3.17 10.93
C SER A 95 1.99 3.22 9.81
N LEU A 96 1.74 2.11 9.10
CA LEU A 96 0.80 2.08 7.97
C LEU A 96 -0.61 2.56 8.34
N GLU A 97 -1.11 2.19 9.53
CA GLU A 97 -2.43 2.66 10.00
C GLU A 97 -2.47 4.19 10.03
N GLN A 98 -1.45 4.81 10.64
CA GLN A 98 -1.37 6.27 10.78
C GLN A 98 -1.24 6.97 9.43
N ASP A 99 -0.50 6.40 8.49
CA ASP A 99 -0.36 6.95 7.14
C ASP A 99 -1.66 6.85 6.36
N MET A 100 -2.35 5.73 6.45
CA MET A 100 -3.63 5.51 5.75
C MET A 100 -4.74 6.42 6.28
N LEU A 101 -4.78 6.64 7.59
CA LEU A 101 -5.82 7.42 8.27
C LEU A 101 -5.42 8.90 8.49
N ASN A 102 -4.27 9.32 7.96
CA ASN A 102 -3.80 10.69 8.12
C ASN A 102 -4.76 11.68 7.45
N PRO A 103 -5.31 12.66 8.19
CA PRO A 103 -6.22 13.65 7.62
C PRO A 103 -5.56 14.56 6.58
N ARG A 104 -4.22 14.64 6.56
CA ARG A 104 -3.47 15.40 5.54
C ARG A 104 -3.17 14.59 4.28
N ARG A 105 -3.60 13.32 4.21
CA ARG A 105 -3.43 12.51 3.01
C ARG A 105 -4.22 13.11 1.86
N LEU A 106 -3.56 13.30 0.73
CA LEU A 106 -4.21 13.75 -0.50
C LEU A 106 -5.19 12.66 -0.99
N THR A 107 -6.44 13.02 -1.13
CA THR A 107 -7.52 12.13 -1.62
C THR A 107 -8.02 12.55 -2.99
N LYS A 108 -7.56 13.70 -3.49
CA LYS A 108 -7.90 14.25 -4.82
C LYS A 108 -6.62 14.64 -5.55
N PRO A 109 -6.61 14.59 -6.88
CA PRO A 109 -5.52 15.15 -7.66
C PRO A 109 -5.47 16.66 -7.49
N GLN A 110 -4.25 17.19 -7.53
CA GLN A 110 -4.01 18.63 -7.46
C GLN A 110 -3.20 19.10 -8.66
N VAL A 111 -3.50 20.26 -9.17
CA VAL A 111 -2.76 20.92 -10.24
C VAL A 111 -2.25 22.28 -9.78
N ARG A 112 -1.03 22.60 -10.18
CA ARG A 112 -0.49 23.97 -10.06
C ARG A 112 -0.24 24.51 -11.46
N ARG A 113 -1.03 25.49 -11.86
CA ARG A 113 -0.95 26.09 -13.19
C ARG A 113 0.35 26.89 -13.35
N PRO A 114 0.88 27.05 -14.57
CA PRO A 114 2.03 27.92 -14.82
C PRO A 114 1.82 29.33 -14.24
N GLY A 115 2.78 29.80 -13.46
CA GLY A 115 2.70 31.09 -12.77
C GLY A 115 1.87 31.12 -11.49
N ALA A 116 1.15 30.05 -11.15
CA ALA A 116 0.42 29.96 -9.88
C ALA A 116 1.35 29.58 -8.72
N THR A 117 1.08 30.15 -7.53
CA THR A 117 1.76 29.81 -6.28
C THR A 117 1.06 28.69 -5.51
N GLU A 118 -0.24 28.51 -5.75
CA GLU A 118 -1.10 27.61 -4.99
C GLU A 118 -1.47 26.36 -5.81
N TRP A 119 -1.68 25.25 -5.09
CA TRP A 119 -2.24 24.04 -5.63
C TRP A 119 -3.77 24.08 -5.61
N GLN A 120 -4.41 23.60 -6.66
CA GLN A 120 -5.86 23.53 -6.81
C GLN A 120 -6.31 22.09 -6.96
N ASP A 121 -7.33 21.71 -6.21
CA ASP A 121 -7.97 20.41 -6.37
C ASP A 121 -8.69 20.36 -7.71
N ILE A 122 -8.54 19.23 -8.41
CA ILE A 122 -9.27 18.95 -9.66
C ILE A 122 -9.92 17.57 -9.57
N SER A 123 -10.85 17.30 -10.48
CA SER A 123 -11.43 15.95 -10.56
C SER A 123 -10.42 14.94 -11.12
N TRP A 124 -10.64 13.66 -10.84
CA TRP A 124 -9.84 12.59 -11.45
C TRP A 124 -9.98 12.56 -12.96
N ASP A 125 -11.18 12.81 -13.48
CA ASP A 125 -11.44 12.81 -14.92
C ASP A 125 -10.66 13.95 -15.61
N ASP A 126 -10.68 15.16 -15.03
CA ASP A 126 -9.91 16.28 -15.55
C ASP A 126 -8.41 16.01 -15.51
N ALA A 127 -7.89 15.48 -14.39
CA ALA A 127 -6.48 15.14 -14.24
C ALA A 127 -6.04 14.13 -15.30
N LEU A 128 -6.77 13.03 -15.44
CA LEU A 128 -6.45 11.98 -16.40
C LEU A 128 -6.54 12.48 -17.86
N ASN A 129 -7.56 13.25 -18.18
CA ASN A 129 -7.73 13.83 -19.50
C ASN A 129 -6.62 14.85 -19.84
N GLU A 130 -6.20 15.67 -18.89
CA GLU A 130 -5.10 16.60 -19.09
C GLU A 130 -3.77 15.86 -19.29
N ILE A 131 -3.46 14.88 -18.44
CA ILE A 131 -2.25 14.05 -18.55
C ILE A 131 -2.22 13.32 -19.91
N ALA A 132 -3.34 12.70 -20.30
CA ALA A 132 -3.44 11.97 -21.58
C ALA A 132 -3.23 12.92 -22.76
N ARG A 133 -3.83 14.11 -22.74
CA ARG A 133 -3.67 15.13 -23.79
C ARG A 133 -2.22 15.60 -23.91
N TRP A 134 -1.55 15.89 -22.80
CA TRP A 134 -0.15 16.30 -22.80
C TRP A 134 0.76 15.17 -23.26
N THR A 135 0.55 13.96 -22.79
CA THR A 135 1.31 12.79 -23.21
C THR A 135 1.17 12.56 -24.73
N LYS A 136 -0.08 12.58 -25.22
CA LYS A 136 -0.35 12.43 -26.65
C LYS A 136 0.32 13.53 -27.48
N LYS A 137 0.12 14.79 -27.08
CA LYS A 137 0.71 15.93 -27.78
C LYS A 137 2.23 15.82 -27.84
N THR A 138 2.91 15.62 -26.72
CA THR A 138 4.36 15.53 -26.66
C THR A 138 4.86 14.34 -27.50
N ARG A 139 4.18 13.19 -27.41
CA ARG A 139 4.52 12.03 -28.23
C ARG A 139 4.37 12.33 -29.71
N ASP A 140 3.24 12.89 -30.16
CA ASP A 140 2.99 13.19 -31.55
C ASP A 140 4.02 14.21 -32.12
N ASP A 141 4.42 15.20 -31.29
CA ASP A 141 5.41 16.22 -31.68
C ASP A 141 6.86 15.68 -31.74
N THR A 142 7.18 14.60 -31.03
CA THR A 142 8.58 14.14 -30.85
C THR A 142 8.80 12.68 -31.27
N PHE A 143 7.80 12.01 -31.85
CA PHE A 143 7.92 10.64 -32.29
C PHE A 143 8.69 10.53 -33.60
N VAL A 144 9.70 9.68 -33.61
CA VAL A 144 10.56 9.40 -34.77
C VAL A 144 10.28 7.99 -35.25
N GLU A 145 9.59 7.85 -36.39
CA GLU A 145 9.31 6.56 -36.99
C GLU A 145 10.57 5.94 -37.62
N LYS A 146 11.30 6.75 -38.38
CA LYS A 146 12.53 6.32 -39.09
C LYS A 146 13.69 7.27 -38.78
N ASP A 147 14.86 6.72 -38.62
CA ASP A 147 16.09 7.51 -38.45
C ASP A 147 16.61 8.10 -39.78
N ALA A 148 17.67 8.89 -39.69
CA ALA A 148 18.32 9.51 -40.85
C ALA A 148 18.82 8.49 -41.91
N SER A 149 19.00 7.23 -41.55
CA SER A 149 19.40 6.14 -42.43
C SER A 149 18.21 5.37 -43.00
N GLY A 150 16.97 5.79 -42.75
CA GLY A 150 15.74 5.15 -43.21
C GLY A 150 15.33 3.89 -42.42
N ARG A 151 16.01 3.56 -41.31
CA ARG A 151 15.67 2.42 -40.46
C ARG A 151 14.49 2.74 -39.58
N THR A 152 13.53 1.85 -39.46
CA THR A 152 12.39 1.99 -38.54
C THR A 152 12.88 1.90 -37.09
N VAL A 153 12.67 2.94 -36.30
CA VAL A 153 13.11 3.06 -34.91
C VAL A 153 11.96 3.24 -33.93
N ASN A 154 10.81 3.76 -34.36
CA ASN A 154 9.59 3.92 -33.57
C ASN A 154 9.85 4.45 -32.15
N ARG A 155 10.58 5.56 -32.01
CA ARG A 155 11.01 6.09 -30.73
C ARG A 155 10.39 7.44 -30.41
N CYS A 156 10.14 7.68 -29.13
CA CYS A 156 9.73 8.97 -28.57
C CYS A 156 10.83 9.46 -27.62
N GLU A 157 11.45 10.58 -27.97
CA GLU A 157 12.54 11.18 -27.19
C GLU A 157 12.06 12.35 -26.31
N GLY A 158 10.83 12.84 -26.50
CA GLY A 158 10.27 13.95 -25.75
C GLY A 158 9.69 13.58 -24.39
N ILE A 159 9.60 12.29 -24.07
CA ILE A 159 9.07 11.79 -22.81
C ILE A 159 10.08 10.82 -22.18
N SER A 160 10.33 10.98 -20.89
CA SER A 160 11.09 10.04 -20.07
C SER A 160 10.26 9.52 -18.93
N PHE A 161 10.59 8.32 -18.45
CA PHE A 161 10.00 7.74 -17.25
C PHE A 161 11.09 7.48 -16.22
N ILE A 162 10.84 7.90 -14.97
CA ILE A 162 11.69 7.64 -13.82
C ILE A 162 10.84 6.92 -12.78
N GLY A 163 11.18 5.68 -12.50
CA GLY A 163 10.50 4.81 -11.53
C GLY A 163 11.15 4.85 -10.15
N GLY A 164 10.47 4.25 -9.19
CA GLY A 164 10.96 4.02 -7.83
C GLY A 164 11.42 2.57 -7.60
N CYS A 165 11.94 2.30 -6.40
CA CYS A 165 12.33 0.95 -5.96
C CYS A 165 11.27 0.27 -5.09
N THR A 166 10.09 0.88 -4.94
CA THR A 166 9.06 0.48 -3.97
C THR A 166 7.90 -0.30 -4.60
N ASP A 167 8.02 -0.62 -5.88
CA ASP A 167 6.95 -1.24 -6.65
C ASP A 167 7.12 -2.75 -6.75
N THR A 168 6.00 -3.47 -6.96
CA THR A 168 6.02 -4.91 -7.20
C THR A 168 6.63 -5.25 -8.57
N ASN A 169 7.06 -6.49 -8.76
CA ASN A 169 7.60 -6.96 -10.05
C ASN A 169 6.58 -6.83 -11.18
N GLU A 170 5.30 -7.12 -10.90
CA GLU A 170 4.20 -7.02 -11.86
C GLU A 170 3.99 -5.58 -12.31
N PHE A 171 4.03 -4.63 -11.38
CA PHE A 171 3.92 -3.21 -11.69
C PHE A 171 5.08 -2.75 -12.58
N ASN A 172 6.32 -3.07 -12.20
CA ASN A 172 7.50 -2.74 -13.00
C ASN A 172 7.44 -3.32 -14.42
N TYR A 173 6.97 -4.57 -14.56
CA TYR A 173 6.75 -5.18 -15.87
C TYR A 173 5.73 -4.39 -16.70
N LEU A 174 4.58 -4.06 -16.12
CA LEU A 174 3.53 -3.29 -16.79
C LEU A 174 4.00 -1.89 -17.19
N VAL A 175 4.75 -1.22 -16.34
CA VAL A 175 5.36 0.09 -16.63
C VAL A 175 6.29 -0.02 -17.83
N VAL A 176 7.26 -0.93 -17.83
CA VAL A 176 8.19 -1.09 -18.94
C VAL A 176 7.45 -1.40 -20.24
N LYS A 177 6.50 -2.33 -20.19
CA LYS A 177 5.69 -2.70 -21.35
C LYS A 177 4.90 -1.51 -21.90
N THR A 178 4.25 -0.74 -21.05
CA THR A 178 3.44 0.43 -21.43
C THR A 178 4.31 1.54 -22.01
N MET A 179 5.41 1.89 -21.34
CA MET A 179 6.30 2.96 -21.77
C MET A 179 7.00 2.60 -23.09
N ARG A 180 7.42 1.35 -23.27
CA ARG A 180 7.95 0.86 -24.55
C ARG A 180 6.89 0.84 -25.65
N GLY A 181 5.64 0.51 -25.32
CA GLY A 181 4.50 0.60 -26.24
C GLY A 181 4.23 2.04 -26.72
N LEU A 182 4.48 3.04 -25.88
CA LEU A 182 4.46 4.47 -26.25
C LEU A 182 5.69 4.92 -27.06
N GLY A 183 6.73 4.08 -27.14
CA GLY A 183 7.97 4.38 -27.85
C GLY A 183 9.04 5.06 -27.01
N LEU A 184 8.88 5.16 -25.69
CA LEU A 184 9.86 5.81 -24.82
C LEU A 184 11.20 5.05 -24.84
N VAL A 185 12.27 5.82 -25.00
CA VAL A 185 13.67 5.30 -24.94
C VAL A 185 14.24 5.44 -23.55
N TYR A 186 13.90 6.56 -22.88
CA TYR A 186 14.45 6.92 -21.58
C TYR A 186 13.56 6.34 -20.47
N LEU A 187 13.95 5.18 -19.95
CA LEU A 187 13.36 4.54 -18.79
C LEU A 187 14.47 4.32 -17.76
N GLU A 188 14.36 4.99 -16.65
CA GLU A 188 15.28 4.86 -15.53
C GLU A 188 14.55 4.52 -14.22
N ASN A 189 15.27 4.01 -13.28
CA ASN A 189 14.78 3.64 -11.97
C ASN A 189 15.72 4.23 -10.92
N GLN A 190 15.16 4.67 -9.80
CA GLN A 190 15.90 5.30 -8.70
C GLN A 190 17.08 4.44 -8.20
N ALA A 191 16.94 3.13 -8.19
CA ALA A 191 18.01 2.23 -7.72
C ALA A 191 19.13 2.03 -8.76
N ARG A 192 18.98 2.56 -9.97
CA ARG A 192 19.92 2.40 -11.08
C ARG A 192 20.79 3.64 -11.34
N VAL A 193 20.46 4.74 -10.76
CA VAL A 193 21.18 6.02 -10.94
C VAL A 193 22.54 5.98 -10.26
#